data_a6ca44094227907f2428f36279e904ec
#
_entry.id   a6ca44094227907f2428f36279e904ec
#
_cell.length_a   1.000
_cell.length_b   1.000
_cell.length_c   1.000
_cell.angle_alpha   90.00
_cell.angle_beta   90.00
_cell.angle_gamma   90.00
#
_symmetry.space_group_name_H-M   'P 1'
#
loop_
_entity.id
_entity.type
_entity.pdbx_description
1 polymer ?
#
loop_
_entity_poly.entity_id
_entity_poly.type
_entity_poly.pdbx_seq_one_letter_code
_entity_poly.pdbx_strand_id
1 'polypeptide(L)'
;MYIIGMRYEWNPGKNERLKKERHISFEEVVFHLSRGDIWKVADHPDQTTYPGQKIYFVIVENYIYMVPFVVEDAYVFLKTIIPSRKATRDYEKRSASHENG
;
A
#
# COMPACT_ATOMS: atom_id res chain seq x y z
N MET A 1 3.22 -16.91 -0.14
CA MET A 1 2.62 -17.52 -1.33
C MET A 1 1.93 -16.44 -2.16
N TYR A 2 2.01 -16.54 -3.44
CA TYR A 2 1.31 -15.61 -4.30
C TYR A 2 0.16 -16.31 -5.01
N ILE A 3 -0.77 -15.52 -5.54
CA ILE A 3 -1.95 -16.06 -6.21
C ILE A 3 -1.71 -15.97 -7.71
N ILE A 4 -1.67 -17.13 -8.36
CA ILE A 4 -1.44 -17.20 -9.80
C ILE A 4 -2.65 -16.61 -10.50
N GLY A 5 -2.39 -15.74 -11.48
CA GLY A 5 -3.44 -15.10 -12.24
C GLY A 5 -3.98 -13.80 -11.66
N MET A 6 -3.66 -13.50 -10.41
CA MET A 6 -4.00 -12.19 -9.85
C MET A 6 -3.02 -11.15 -10.37
N ARG A 7 -3.57 -10.00 -10.74
CA ARG A 7 -2.75 -8.89 -11.20
C ARG A 7 -3.21 -7.62 -10.51
N TYR A 8 -2.37 -6.59 -10.56
CA TYR A 8 -2.71 -5.29 -10.00
C TYR A 8 -3.12 -4.34 -11.10
N GLU A 9 -4.13 -3.53 -10.83
CA GLU A 9 -4.60 -2.52 -11.77
C GLU A 9 -4.81 -1.21 -11.03
N TRP A 10 -4.79 -0.12 -11.77
CA TRP A 10 -4.96 1.21 -11.22
C TRP A 10 -5.38 2.17 -12.34
N ASN A 11 -5.77 3.37 -11.96
CA ASN A 11 -6.14 4.41 -12.91
C ASN A 11 -4.87 5.06 -13.48
N PRO A 12 -4.65 5.00 -14.81
CA PRO A 12 -3.42 5.56 -15.39
C PRO A 12 -3.27 7.05 -15.18
N GLY A 13 -4.37 7.82 -15.25
CA GLY A 13 -4.31 9.26 -15.01
C GLY A 13 -3.88 9.59 -13.60
N LYS A 14 -4.39 8.84 -12.63
CA LYS A 14 -3.99 9.03 -11.25
C LYS A 14 -2.52 8.70 -11.05
N ASN A 15 -2.04 7.66 -11.73
CA ASN A 15 -0.63 7.28 -11.66
C ASN A 15 0.27 8.42 -12.12
N GLU A 16 -0.10 9.06 -13.23
CA GLU A 16 0.69 10.18 -13.74
C GLU A 16 0.69 11.36 -12.78
N ARG A 17 -0.44 11.64 -12.15
CA ARG A 17 -0.51 12.71 -11.14
C ARG A 17 0.36 12.40 -9.94
N LEU A 18 0.33 11.15 -9.46
CA LEU A 18 1.14 10.76 -8.31
C LEU A 18 2.63 10.87 -8.59
N LYS A 19 3.05 10.51 -9.81
CA LYS A 19 4.44 10.67 -10.20
C LYS A 19 4.89 12.11 -10.11
N LYS A 20 4.04 13.03 -10.59
CA LYS A 20 4.35 14.46 -10.58
C LYS A 20 4.29 15.07 -9.20
N GLU A 21 3.25 14.73 -8.44
CA GLU A 21 2.97 15.42 -7.17
C GLU A 21 3.70 14.80 -5.99
N ARG A 22 3.90 13.48 -6.01
CA ARG A 22 4.46 12.78 -4.85
C ARG A 22 5.69 11.96 -5.18
N HIS A 23 6.08 11.95 -6.44
CA HIS A 23 7.27 11.21 -6.89
C HIS A 23 7.19 9.73 -6.55
N ILE A 24 5.99 9.15 -6.64
CA ILE A 24 5.76 7.73 -6.41
C ILE A 24 4.79 7.24 -7.47
N SER A 25 4.93 5.97 -7.86
CA SER A 25 4.07 5.37 -8.87
C SER A 25 3.45 4.08 -8.37
N PHE A 26 2.36 3.67 -9.02
CA PHE A 26 1.79 2.37 -8.71
C PHE A 26 2.72 1.22 -9.12
N GLU A 27 3.54 1.42 -10.16
CA GLU A 27 4.54 0.42 -10.53
C GLU A 27 5.52 0.17 -9.41
N GLU A 28 5.96 1.24 -8.72
CA GLU A 28 6.84 1.08 -7.57
C GLU A 28 6.15 0.33 -6.44
N VAL A 29 4.88 0.64 -6.20
CA VAL A 29 4.11 -0.04 -5.16
C VAL A 29 4.03 -1.53 -5.48
N VAL A 30 3.71 -1.88 -6.72
CA VAL A 30 3.61 -3.30 -7.12
C VAL A 30 4.96 -3.99 -6.97
N PHE A 31 6.05 -3.32 -7.31
CA PHE A 31 7.38 -3.86 -7.11
C PHE A 31 7.60 -4.23 -5.64
N HIS A 32 7.26 -3.32 -4.74
CA HIS A 32 7.45 -3.58 -3.31
C HIS A 32 6.49 -4.64 -2.78
N LEU A 33 5.24 -4.65 -3.27
CA LEU A 33 4.29 -5.69 -2.89
C LEU A 33 4.79 -7.07 -3.30
N SER A 34 5.38 -7.18 -4.48
CA SER A 34 5.88 -8.46 -4.97
C SER A 34 7.08 -8.96 -4.18
N ARG A 35 7.80 -8.06 -3.53
CA ARG A 35 8.92 -8.42 -2.66
C ARG A 35 8.49 -8.74 -1.23
N GLY A 36 7.23 -8.48 -0.90
CA GLY A 36 6.77 -8.67 0.46
C GLY A 36 7.10 -7.50 1.39
N ASP A 37 7.36 -6.33 0.83
CA ASP A 37 7.67 -5.14 1.63
C ASP A 37 6.37 -4.55 2.18
N ILE A 38 5.67 -5.32 2.98
CA ILE A 38 4.38 -4.95 3.56
C ILE A 38 4.51 -5.01 5.07
N TRP A 39 4.24 -3.88 5.73
CA TRP A 39 4.24 -3.87 7.19
C TRP A 39 3.00 -4.53 7.74
N LYS A 40 1.84 -4.17 7.18
CA LYS A 40 0.57 -4.77 7.58
C LYS A 40 -0.50 -4.50 6.53
N VAL A 41 -1.61 -5.21 6.66
CA VAL A 41 -2.81 -4.98 5.86
C VAL A 41 -3.95 -4.77 6.85
N ALA A 42 -4.77 -3.76 6.62
CA ALA A 42 -5.88 -3.45 7.52
C ALA A 42 -7.13 -3.15 6.72
N ASP A 43 -8.29 -3.27 7.38
CA ASP A 43 -9.54 -2.84 6.77
C ASP A 43 -9.59 -1.32 6.74
N HIS A 44 -10.25 -0.76 5.72
CA HIS A 44 -10.48 0.68 5.68
C HIS A 44 -11.31 1.06 6.91
N PRO A 45 -10.95 2.12 7.63
CA PRO A 45 -11.67 2.48 8.86
C PRO A 45 -13.12 2.89 8.62
N ASP A 46 -13.45 3.38 7.44
CA ASP A 46 -14.81 3.78 7.10
C ASP A 46 -15.43 2.78 6.13
N GLN A 47 -15.93 1.68 6.68
CA GLN A 47 -16.54 0.64 5.85
C GLN A 47 -17.92 1.05 5.32
N THR A 48 -18.54 2.06 5.92
CA THR A 48 -19.81 2.56 5.42
C THR A 48 -19.65 3.23 4.06
N THR A 49 -18.65 4.10 3.94
CA THR A 49 -18.36 4.82 2.70
C THR A 49 -17.57 3.95 1.73
N TYR A 50 -16.68 3.10 2.25
CA TYR A 50 -15.77 2.31 1.43
C TYR A 50 -15.90 0.83 1.76
N PRO A 51 -17.07 0.23 1.48
CA PRO A 51 -17.29 -1.17 1.84
C PRO A 51 -16.31 -2.09 1.10
N GLY A 52 -15.74 -3.02 1.85
CA GLY A 52 -14.82 -4.00 1.28
C GLY A 52 -13.43 -3.49 0.97
N GLN A 53 -13.14 -2.21 1.19
CA GLN A 53 -11.79 -1.70 0.96
C GLN A 53 -10.86 -2.08 2.10
N LYS A 54 -9.64 -2.43 1.71
CA LYS A 54 -8.56 -2.68 2.66
C LYS A 54 -7.39 -1.78 2.30
N ILE A 55 -6.39 -1.75 3.16
CA ILE A 55 -5.23 -0.87 2.96
C ILE A 55 -3.96 -1.68 3.15
N TYR A 56 -3.08 -1.66 2.15
CA TYR A 56 -1.71 -2.12 2.31
C TYR A 56 -0.89 -1.00 2.95
N PHE A 57 -0.06 -1.36 3.92
CA PHE A 57 0.94 -0.44 4.46
C PHE A 57 2.27 -0.87 3.89
N VAL A 58 2.71 -0.18 2.84
CA VAL A 58 3.85 -0.59 2.02
C VAL A 58 5.10 0.15 2.45
N ILE A 59 6.19 -0.59 2.61
CA ILE A 59 7.49 -0.03 3.03
C ILE A 59 8.28 0.31 1.77
N VAL A 60 8.52 1.61 1.57
CA VAL A 60 9.32 2.08 0.44
C VAL A 60 10.43 2.95 1.02
N GLU A 61 11.67 2.47 0.95
CA GLU A 61 12.83 3.21 1.45
C GLU A 61 12.62 3.70 2.89
N ASN A 62 12.18 2.78 3.74
CA ASN A 62 11.94 3.03 5.17
C ASN A 62 10.79 3.99 5.47
N TYR A 63 9.99 4.31 4.48
CA TYR A 63 8.81 5.15 4.65
C TYR A 63 7.56 4.33 4.36
N ILE A 64 6.47 4.59 5.11
CA ILE A 64 5.23 3.83 4.94
C ILE A 64 4.26 4.60 4.06
N TYR A 65 3.79 3.94 3.02
CA TYR A 65 2.73 4.46 2.15
C TYR A 65 1.49 3.59 2.33
N MET A 66 0.35 4.24 2.50
CA MET A 66 -0.94 3.57 2.60
C MET A 66 -1.53 3.46 1.21
N VAL A 67 -1.88 2.25 0.81
CA VAL A 67 -2.41 2.00 -0.53
C VAL A 67 -3.74 1.29 -0.41
N PRO A 68 -4.85 2.04 -0.40
CA PRO A 68 -6.17 1.43 -0.37
C PRO A 68 -6.42 0.60 -1.63
N PHE A 69 -7.09 -0.52 -1.46
CA PHE A 69 -7.32 -1.42 -2.57
C PHE A 69 -8.63 -2.18 -2.38
N VAL A 70 -9.16 -2.71 -3.49
CA VAL A 70 -10.29 -3.64 -3.47
C VAL A 70 -9.90 -4.87 -4.27
N VAL A 71 -10.41 -6.02 -3.85
CA VAL A 71 -10.16 -7.28 -4.55
C VAL A 71 -11.32 -7.55 -5.47
N GLU A 72 -11.02 -7.71 -6.75
CA GLU A 72 -12.00 -8.08 -7.77
C GLU A 72 -11.79 -9.54 -8.16
N ASP A 73 -12.58 -10.04 -9.11
CA ASP A 73 -12.53 -11.45 -9.45
C ASP A 73 -11.14 -11.91 -9.90
N ALA A 74 -10.50 -11.15 -10.76
CA ALA A 74 -9.23 -11.57 -11.35
C ALA A 74 -8.10 -10.59 -11.10
N TYR A 75 -8.32 -9.54 -10.31
CA TYR A 75 -7.30 -8.54 -10.08
C TYR A 75 -7.55 -7.81 -8.78
N VAL A 76 -6.52 -7.09 -8.35
CA VAL A 76 -6.58 -6.19 -7.18
C VAL A 76 -6.48 -4.77 -7.73
N PHE A 77 -7.47 -3.94 -7.43
CA PHE A 77 -7.46 -2.56 -7.89
C PHE A 77 -6.89 -1.65 -6.81
N LEU A 78 -5.78 -0.99 -7.13
CA LEU A 78 -5.10 -0.07 -6.22
C LEU A 78 -5.71 1.32 -6.42
N LYS A 79 -6.26 1.88 -5.35
CA LYS A 79 -7.05 3.12 -5.45
C LYS A 79 -6.19 4.37 -5.48
N THR A 80 -5.22 4.46 -4.58
CA THR A 80 -4.35 5.62 -4.48
C THR A 80 -3.12 5.27 -3.66
N ILE A 81 -2.21 6.23 -3.51
CA ILE A 81 -1.00 6.05 -2.70
C ILE A 81 -0.90 7.26 -1.78
N ILE A 82 -0.90 7.04 -0.47
CA ILE A 82 -0.91 8.11 0.51
C ILE A 82 0.30 7.96 1.42
N PRO A 83 1.25 8.91 1.43
CA PRO A 83 2.35 8.84 2.39
C PRO A 83 1.82 9.04 3.79
N SER A 84 2.31 8.27 4.75
CA SER A 84 1.82 8.33 6.11
C SER A 84 2.98 8.54 7.08
N ARG A 85 3.07 9.77 7.60
CA ARG A 85 4.08 10.08 8.60
C ARG A 85 3.80 9.34 9.91
N LYS A 86 2.54 9.26 10.29
CA LYS A 86 2.17 8.56 11.51
C LYS A 86 2.51 7.07 11.43
N ALA A 87 2.14 6.43 10.34
CA ALA A 87 2.44 5.01 10.17
C ALA A 87 3.95 4.77 10.12
N THR A 88 4.69 5.67 9.50
CA THR A 88 6.16 5.56 9.43
C THR A 88 6.75 5.61 10.85
N ARG A 89 6.28 6.54 11.68
CA ARG A 89 6.76 6.63 13.06
C ARG A 89 6.44 5.36 13.84
N ASP A 90 5.21 4.84 13.68
CA ASP A 90 4.82 3.63 14.39
C ASP A 90 5.66 2.43 13.94
N TYR A 91 5.92 2.34 12.65
CA TYR A 91 6.76 1.30 12.10
C TYR A 91 8.18 1.39 12.65
N GLU A 92 8.75 2.58 12.68
CA GLU A 92 10.11 2.79 13.19
C GLU A 92 10.21 2.42 14.65
N LYS A 93 9.22 2.79 15.45
CA LYS A 93 9.20 2.45 16.87
C LYS A 93 9.16 0.95 17.09
N ARG A 94 8.33 0.25 16.32
CA ARG A 94 8.22 -1.20 16.45
C ARG A 94 9.50 -1.90 16.02
N SER A 95 10.12 -1.42 14.95
CA SER A 95 11.39 -1.99 14.49
C SER A 95 12.48 -1.81 15.54
N ALA A 96 12.60 -0.61 16.12
CA ALA A 96 13.59 -0.33 17.15
C ALA A 96 13.35 -1.20 18.38
N SER A 97 12.09 -1.30 18.84
CA SER A 97 11.76 -2.13 19.99
C SER A 97 12.07 -3.59 19.75
N HIS A 98 11.78 -4.06 18.55
CA HIS A 98 12.03 -5.44 18.18
C HIS A 98 13.52 -5.75 18.14
N GLU A 99 14.31 -4.81 17.63
CA GLU A 99 15.75 -4.98 17.56
C GLU A 99 16.39 -5.00 18.94
N ASN A 100 15.84 -4.23 19.86
CA ASN A 100 16.38 -4.14 21.22
C ASN A 100 15.88 -5.26 22.14
N GLY A 101 14.86 -5.93 21.71
CA GLY A 101 14.30 -7.00 22.50
C GLY A 101 14.92 -8.34 22.15
#